data_b9c5a6d50d47cf7ee17d398a9613673b
#
_entry.id   b9c5a6d50d47cf7ee17d398a9613673b
#
_cell.length_a   1.000
_cell.length_b   1.000
_cell.length_c   1.000
_cell.angle_alpha   90.00
_cell.angle_beta   90.00
_cell.angle_gamma   90.00
#
_symmetry.space_group_name_H-M   'P 1'
#
loop_
_entity.id
_entity.type
_entity.pdbx_description
1 polymer ?
#
loop_
_entity_poly.entity_id
_entity_poly.type
_entity_poly.pdbx_seq_one_letter_code
_entity_poly.pdbx_strand_id
1 'polypeptide(L)'
;MTDEQPETRRQLREIFAADPRLDEQYVRVIPAADGDHPVVVVGVAHDHPASVYRARTVAAELEPGTLALELPNVLVGLFESYAAAGGDEGGEMAGAIDATTADEIVGVDVPGRRSVGTLLSELRAADPDLDTAARAVYGFGRFVTHTALGRLREAGVPDRWVGSGFERTRTYDCAPSASPDEQAAHESAHLKRSSTLLRAFDPPQATRILDATRERFMGRRLAALRKESSVVAVVGYGHLDGIEAAVRADSA
;
A
#
# COMPACT_ATOMS: atom_id res chain seq x y z
N MET A 1 22.05 -13.51 15.37
CA MET A 1 21.04 -13.10 14.41
C MET A 1 19.84 -12.42 15.08
N THR A 2 20.05 -11.53 16.04
CA THR A 2 18.97 -10.88 16.82
C THR A 2 19.16 -9.36 16.93
N ASP A 3 20.03 -8.79 16.10
CA ASP A 3 20.46 -7.38 16.24
C ASP A 3 19.74 -6.41 15.26
N GLU A 4 19.07 -6.92 14.26
CA GLU A 4 18.47 -6.12 13.16
C GLU A 4 17.18 -5.37 13.59
N GLN A 5 16.44 -5.89 14.56
CA GLN A 5 15.19 -5.29 15.04
C GLN A 5 15.39 -4.01 15.89
N PRO A 6 16.36 -3.97 16.83
CA PRO A 6 16.67 -2.76 17.55
C PRO A 6 17.15 -1.65 16.61
N GLU A 7 17.90 -2.03 15.56
CA GLU A 7 18.45 -1.11 14.57
C GLU A 7 17.37 -0.45 13.74
N THR A 8 16.48 -1.22 13.10
CA THR A 8 15.35 -0.70 12.31
C THR A 8 14.48 0.25 13.14
N ARG A 9 14.17 -0.10 14.38
CA ARG A 9 13.39 0.77 15.27
C ARG A 9 14.15 2.03 15.68
N ARG A 10 15.46 1.97 15.84
CA ARG A 10 16.30 3.12 16.14
C ARG A 10 16.33 4.07 14.95
N GLN A 11 16.62 3.58 13.77
CA GLN A 11 16.60 4.35 12.52
C GLN A 11 15.26 5.06 12.32
N LEU A 12 14.13 4.34 12.47
CA LEU A 12 12.80 4.93 12.35
C LEU A 12 12.56 6.03 13.38
N ARG A 13 13.00 5.90 14.62
CA ARG A 13 12.87 6.96 15.64
C ARG A 13 13.64 8.21 15.26
N GLU A 14 14.84 8.06 14.71
CA GLU A 14 15.66 9.17 14.24
C GLU A 14 14.97 9.87 13.06
N ILE A 15 14.44 9.10 12.11
CA ILE A 15 13.67 9.59 10.97
C ILE A 15 12.42 10.36 11.45
N PHE A 16 11.63 9.79 12.37
CA PHE A 16 10.40 10.41 12.88
C PHE A 16 10.65 11.70 13.67
N ALA A 17 11.79 11.82 14.34
CA ALA A 17 12.16 13.03 15.06
C ALA A 17 12.58 14.18 14.14
N ALA A 18 12.90 13.91 12.89
CA ALA A 18 13.47 14.87 11.96
C ALA A 18 12.43 15.71 11.21
N ASP A 19 11.21 15.17 10.98
CA ASP A 19 10.21 15.82 10.12
C ASP A 19 8.78 15.45 10.55
N PRO A 20 7.85 16.41 10.71
CA PRO A 20 6.49 16.15 11.17
C PRO A 20 5.64 15.31 10.22
N ARG A 21 6.05 15.16 8.95
CA ARG A 21 5.39 14.26 7.99
C ARG A 21 5.69 12.78 8.24
N LEU A 22 6.69 12.51 9.08
CA LEU A 22 7.20 11.18 9.43
C LEU A 22 6.71 10.78 10.83
N ASP A 23 5.39 10.67 11.02
CA ASP A 23 4.79 10.30 12.30
C ASP A 23 4.64 8.77 12.38
N GLU A 24 4.96 8.19 13.56
CA GLU A 24 4.90 6.74 13.81
C GLU A 24 3.49 6.15 13.66
N GLN A 25 2.43 6.97 13.78
CA GLN A 25 1.05 6.51 13.55
C GLN A 25 0.83 5.95 12.14
N TYR A 26 1.64 6.37 11.17
CA TYR A 26 1.58 5.93 9.78
C TYR A 26 2.46 4.72 9.48
N VAL A 27 3.14 4.17 10.46
CA VAL A 27 4.08 3.06 10.23
C VAL A 27 3.79 1.90 11.17
N ARG A 28 3.90 0.68 10.67
CA ARG A 28 3.87 -0.55 11.47
C ARG A 28 5.17 -1.31 11.27
N VAL A 29 5.84 -1.62 12.36
CA VAL A 29 7.04 -2.45 12.37
C VAL A 29 6.65 -3.85 12.84
N ILE A 30 6.72 -4.80 11.94
CA ILE A 30 6.46 -6.20 12.22
C ILE A 30 7.82 -6.87 12.39
N PRO A 31 8.19 -7.24 13.65
CA PRO A 31 9.50 -7.80 13.94
C PRO A 31 9.71 -9.12 13.20
N ALA A 32 10.97 -9.46 12.97
CA ALA A 32 11.35 -10.75 12.43
C ALA A 32 10.88 -11.87 13.38
N ALA A 33 10.33 -12.94 12.81
CA ALA A 33 10.21 -14.22 13.50
C ALA A 33 11.51 -15.01 13.30
N ASP A 34 11.66 -16.18 13.93
CA ASP A 34 12.87 -16.98 13.85
C ASP A 34 13.26 -17.28 12.38
N GLY A 35 14.39 -16.74 11.95
CA GLY A 35 14.94 -16.93 10.61
C GLY A 35 14.38 -16.01 9.52
N ASP A 36 13.42 -15.13 9.83
CA ASP A 36 12.85 -14.16 8.90
C ASP A 36 13.52 -12.77 9.06
N HIS A 37 13.12 -11.83 8.19
CA HIS A 37 13.49 -10.43 8.25
C HIS A 37 12.33 -9.54 8.75
N PRO A 38 12.59 -8.29 9.20
CA PRO A 38 11.54 -7.35 9.57
C PRO A 38 10.72 -6.89 8.37
N VAL A 39 9.45 -6.57 8.62
CA VAL A 39 8.59 -5.88 7.65
C VAL A 39 8.21 -4.52 8.23
N VAL A 40 8.46 -3.46 7.47
CA VAL A 40 8.01 -2.10 7.79
C VAL A 40 6.90 -1.74 6.82
N VAL A 41 5.69 -1.50 7.33
CA VAL A 41 4.53 -1.11 6.53
C VAL A 41 4.28 0.38 6.71
N VAL A 42 4.34 1.13 5.62
CA VAL A 42 4.19 2.59 5.54
C VAL A 42 2.80 2.92 5.00
N GLY A 43 1.98 3.55 5.82
CA GLY A 43 0.65 3.99 5.45
C GLY A 43 0.64 5.35 4.77
N VAL A 44 -0.10 5.46 3.67
CA VAL A 44 -0.18 6.66 2.84
C VAL A 44 -1.62 7.10 2.59
N ALA A 45 -1.84 8.40 2.46
CA ALA A 45 -2.97 8.97 1.76
C ALA A 45 -2.52 9.20 0.31
N HIS A 46 -3.04 8.40 -0.62
CA HIS A 46 -2.57 8.39 -2.01
C HIS A 46 -2.45 9.79 -2.60
N ASP A 47 -1.34 10.08 -3.27
CA ASP A 47 -0.99 11.36 -3.90
C ASP A 47 -0.85 12.55 -2.95
N HIS A 48 -0.95 12.36 -1.63
CA HIS A 48 -0.77 13.45 -0.67
C HIS A 48 0.73 13.80 -0.51
N PRO A 49 1.12 15.10 -0.55
CA PRO A 49 2.53 15.49 -0.48
C PRO A 49 3.29 14.95 0.74
N ALA A 50 2.67 14.92 1.92
CA ALA A 50 3.27 14.33 3.12
C ALA A 50 3.49 12.81 2.97
N SER A 51 2.56 12.10 2.34
CA SER A 51 2.66 10.67 2.06
C SER A 51 3.74 10.35 1.05
N VAL A 52 3.85 11.16 -0.03
CA VAL A 52 4.93 11.03 -1.02
C VAL A 52 6.29 11.19 -0.34
N TYR A 53 6.44 12.23 0.47
CA TYR A 53 7.68 12.48 1.23
C TYR A 53 7.99 11.31 2.17
N ARG A 54 7.02 10.82 2.92
CA ARG A 54 7.17 9.69 3.87
C ARG A 54 7.62 8.43 3.15
N ALA A 55 6.93 8.05 2.07
CA ALA A 55 7.26 6.84 1.32
C ALA A 55 8.68 6.90 0.76
N ARG A 56 9.08 8.03 0.17
CA ARG A 56 10.46 8.27 -0.31
C ARG A 56 11.48 8.14 0.80
N THR A 57 11.27 8.86 1.92
CA THR A 57 12.23 8.89 3.02
C THR A 57 12.41 7.53 3.66
N VAL A 58 11.31 6.82 3.96
CA VAL A 58 11.42 5.49 4.59
C VAL A 58 12.05 4.47 3.64
N ALA A 59 11.73 4.52 2.34
CA ALA A 59 12.34 3.62 1.35
C ALA A 59 13.84 3.86 1.18
N ALA A 60 14.29 5.14 1.23
CA ALA A 60 15.70 5.50 1.13
C ALA A 60 16.49 5.13 2.39
N GLU A 61 15.97 5.51 3.56
CA GLU A 61 16.73 5.41 4.82
C GLU A 61 16.83 3.99 5.37
N LEU A 62 15.84 3.12 5.08
CA LEU A 62 15.86 1.74 5.55
C LEU A 62 16.56 0.78 4.60
N GLU A 63 16.86 1.20 3.38
CA GLU A 63 17.57 0.38 2.36
C GLU A 63 17.08 -1.09 2.35
N PRO A 64 15.76 -1.34 2.13
CA PRO A 64 15.22 -2.69 2.19
C PRO A 64 15.76 -3.57 1.07
N GLY A 65 15.86 -4.88 1.29
CA GLY A 65 16.13 -5.81 0.21
C GLY A 65 14.96 -5.89 -0.79
N THR A 66 13.72 -5.71 -0.30
CA THR A 66 12.51 -5.67 -1.15
C THR A 66 11.65 -4.45 -0.83
N LEU A 67 11.28 -3.68 -1.89
CA LEU A 67 10.23 -2.67 -1.83
C LEU A 67 8.92 -3.27 -2.34
N ALA A 68 7.90 -3.32 -1.48
CA ALA A 68 6.57 -3.83 -1.79
C ALA A 68 5.56 -2.68 -1.92
N LEU A 69 4.74 -2.69 -2.97
CA LEU A 69 3.82 -1.61 -3.28
C LEU A 69 2.37 -2.12 -3.33
N GLU A 70 1.41 -1.34 -2.83
CA GLU A 70 -0.03 -1.62 -2.94
C GLU A 70 -0.50 -1.42 -4.38
N LEU A 71 0.01 -2.24 -5.25
CA LEU A 71 -0.44 -2.32 -6.64
C LEU A 71 -0.31 -3.76 -7.14
N PRO A 72 -1.07 -4.14 -8.15
CA PRO A 72 -0.86 -5.40 -8.83
C PRO A 72 0.55 -5.50 -9.41
N ASN A 73 1.22 -6.63 -9.21
CA ASN A 73 2.61 -6.82 -9.66
C ASN A 73 2.82 -6.52 -11.15
N VAL A 74 1.77 -6.69 -11.95
CA VAL A 74 1.81 -6.41 -13.39
C VAL A 74 1.90 -4.91 -13.73
N LEU A 75 1.69 -4.01 -12.77
CA LEU A 75 1.75 -2.55 -12.95
C LEU A 75 3.07 -1.96 -12.42
N VAL A 76 3.98 -2.76 -11.85
CA VAL A 76 5.26 -2.26 -11.33
C VAL A 76 6.03 -1.52 -12.41
N GLY A 77 6.18 -2.10 -13.61
CA GLY A 77 6.92 -1.49 -14.72
C GLY A 77 6.36 -0.12 -15.15
N LEU A 78 5.05 0.10 -15.02
CA LEU A 78 4.45 1.42 -15.28
C LEU A 78 4.95 2.46 -14.26
N PHE A 79 4.94 2.12 -12.98
CA PHE A 79 5.39 3.02 -11.91
C PHE A 79 6.91 3.22 -11.93
N GLU A 80 7.69 2.22 -12.35
CA GLU A 80 9.12 2.39 -12.64
C GLU A 80 9.34 3.41 -13.77
N SER A 81 8.49 3.40 -14.80
CA SER A 81 8.54 4.39 -15.88
C SER A 81 8.23 5.81 -15.38
N TYR A 82 7.26 5.97 -14.48
CA TYR A 82 6.96 7.26 -13.84
C TYR A 82 8.13 7.73 -12.96
N ALA A 83 8.73 6.85 -12.17
CA ALA A 83 9.90 7.16 -11.37
C ALA A 83 11.08 7.61 -12.25
N ALA A 84 11.37 6.89 -13.35
CA ALA A 84 12.44 7.23 -14.28
C ALA A 84 12.22 8.55 -15.03
N ALA A 85 10.96 8.97 -15.21
CA ALA A 85 10.62 10.26 -15.81
C ALA A 85 10.87 11.45 -14.87
N GLY A 86 11.25 11.20 -13.61
CA GLY A 86 11.48 12.24 -12.59
C GLY A 86 10.18 12.93 -12.18
N GLY A 87 9.05 12.22 -12.34
CA GLY A 87 7.76 12.81 -12.49
C GLY A 87 6.98 13.06 -11.23
N ASP A 88 6.16 14.08 -11.33
CA ASP A 88 5.02 14.33 -10.45
C ASP A 88 3.91 13.26 -10.63
N GLU A 89 4.08 12.37 -11.61
CA GLU A 89 3.18 11.26 -11.92
C GLU A 89 3.54 10.01 -11.10
N GLY A 90 2.53 9.27 -10.66
CA GLY A 90 2.72 8.04 -9.90
C GLY A 90 2.83 8.21 -8.38
N GLY A 91 2.76 9.44 -7.88
CA GLY A 91 2.61 9.76 -6.45
C GLY A 91 3.65 9.09 -5.55
N GLU A 92 3.20 8.59 -4.40
CA GLU A 92 4.06 7.95 -3.39
C GLU A 92 4.71 6.64 -3.87
N MET A 93 4.06 5.89 -4.77
CA MET A 93 4.60 4.64 -5.29
C MET A 93 5.82 4.91 -6.18
N ALA A 94 5.70 5.81 -7.16
CA ALA A 94 6.82 6.22 -8.00
C ALA A 94 7.92 6.90 -7.18
N GLY A 95 7.52 7.72 -6.19
CA GLY A 95 8.45 8.35 -5.27
C GLY A 95 9.27 7.36 -4.45
N ALA A 96 8.66 6.30 -3.94
CA ALA A 96 9.35 5.24 -3.22
C ALA A 96 10.31 4.45 -4.15
N ILE A 97 9.89 4.16 -5.38
CA ILE A 97 10.72 3.50 -6.40
C ILE A 97 11.97 4.35 -6.72
N ASP A 98 11.79 5.65 -6.95
CA ASP A 98 12.89 6.56 -7.27
C ASP A 98 13.93 6.69 -6.13
N ALA A 99 13.47 6.53 -4.89
CA ALA A 99 14.31 6.72 -3.71
C ALA A 99 14.96 5.44 -3.17
N THR A 100 14.44 4.27 -3.51
CA THR A 100 14.91 2.99 -2.94
C THR A 100 16.19 2.49 -3.60
N THR A 101 16.98 1.73 -2.82
CA THR A 101 18.11 0.92 -3.28
C THR A 101 17.78 -0.57 -3.26
N ALA A 102 16.50 -0.94 -3.11
CA ALA A 102 16.07 -2.33 -3.02
C ALA A 102 16.46 -3.15 -4.25
N ASP A 103 16.93 -4.38 -4.01
CA ASP A 103 17.25 -5.32 -5.09
C ASP A 103 16.01 -5.79 -5.85
N GLU A 104 14.85 -5.79 -5.17
CA GLU A 104 13.58 -6.24 -5.74
C GLU A 104 12.45 -5.23 -5.47
N ILE A 105 11.67 -4.91 -6.52
CA ILE A 105 10.45 -4.10 -6.42
C ILE A 105 9.26 -4.95 -6.84
N VAL A 106 8.27 -5.09 -5.97
CA VAL A 106 7.11 -5.96 -6.21
C VAL A 106 5.78 -5.28 -5.92
N GLY A 107 4.78 -5.59 -6.73
CA GLY A 107 3.40 -5.28 -6.41
C GLY A 107 2.77 -6.40 -5.58
N VAL A 108 2.14 -6.06 -4.47
CA VAL A 108 1.60 -7.05 -3.52
C VAL A 108 0.07 -7.12 -3.48
N ASP A 109 -0.62 -6.23 -4.18
CA ASP A 109 -2.09 -6.21 -4.19
C ASP A 109 -2.69 -7.20 -5.21
N VAL A 110 -4.00 -7.41 -5.11
CA VAL A 110 -4.78 -8.22 -6.07
C VAL A 110 -4.82 -7.51 -7.45
N PRO A 111 -5.04 -8.22 -8.56
CA PRO A 111 -5.19 -9.66 -8.66
C PRO A 111 -3.87 -10.43 -8.68
N GLY A 112 -3.86 -11.56 -8.02
CA GLY A 112 -2.75 -12.50 -8.06
C GLY A 112 -3.27 -13.94 -8.13
N ARG A 113 -2.39 -14.91 -8.34
CA ARG A 113 -2.78 -16.32 -8.55
C ARG A 113 -3.68 -16.90 -7.45
N ARG A 114 -3.57 -16.41 -6.21
CA ARG A 114 -4.32 -16.89 -5.03
C ARG A 114 -5.43 -15.95 -4.59
N SER A 115 -5.62 -14.81 -5.24
CA SER A 115 -6.56 -13.78 -4.79
C SER A 115 -8.03 -14.25 -4.84
N VAL A 116 -8.41 -15.07 -5.83
CA VAL A 116 -9.75 -15.67 -5.90
C VAL A 116 -9.98 -16.63 -4.72
N GLY A 117 -8.98 -17.43 -4.37
CA GLY A 117 -9.06 -18.32 -3.20
C GLY A 117 -9.21 -17.55 -1.90
N THR A 118 -8.53 -16.41 -1.76
CA THR A 118 -8.66 -15.53 -0.61
C THR A 118 -10.06 -14.93 -0.54
N LEU A 119 -10.62 -14.41 -1.65
CA LEU A 119 -11.99 -13.91 -1.72
C LEU A 119 -13.01 -14.98 -1.31
N LEU A 120 -12.86 -16.20 -1.81
CA LEU A 120 -13.77 -17.31 -1.44
C LEU A 120 -13.66 -17.66 0.05
N SER A 121 -12.47 -17.58 0.63
CA SER A 121 -12.27 -17.78 2.07
C SER A 121 -12.97 -16.69 2.90
N GLU A 122 -12.85 -15.42 2.49
CA GLU A 122 -13.52 -14.31 3.17
C GLU A 122 -15.03 -14.37 3.04
N LEU A 123 -15.55 -14.71 1.87
CA LEU A 123 -16.99 -14.93 1.68
C LEU A 123 -17.53 -16.04 2.58
N ARG A 124 -16.79 -17.15 2.72
CA ARG A 124 -17.20 -18.24 3.64
C ARG A 124 -17.17 -17.82 5.10
N ALA A 125 -16.14 -17.06 5.50
CA ALA A 125 -15.99 -16.60 6.88
C ALA A 125 -17.03 -15.55 7.27
N ALA A 126 -17.39 -14.66 6.34
CA ALA A 126 -18.37 -13.60 6.56
C ALA A 126 -19.84 -14.05 6.45
N ASP A 127 -20.09 -15.22 5.85
CA ASP A 127 -21.43 -15.80 5.59
C ASP A 127 -22.47 -14.76 5.13
N PRO A 128 -22.19 -13.97 4.06
CA PRO A 128 -23.07 -12.92 3.60
C PRO A 128 -24.30 -13.50 2.88
N ASP A 129 -25.37 -12.69 2.77
CA ASP A 129 -26.45 -13.01 1.87
C ASP A 129 -26.01 -13.02 0.39
N LEU A 130 -26.83 -13.58 -0.49
CA LEU A 130 -26.50 -13.75 -1.92
C LEU A 130 -26.27 -12.42 -2.64
N ASP A 131 -26.99 -11.35 -2.27
CA ASP A 131 -26.85 -10.03 -2.88
C ASP A 131 -25.51 -9.39 -2.47
N THR A 132 -25.16 -9.46 -1.20
CA THR A 132 -23.87 -9.01 -0.67
C THR A 132 -22.69 -9.78 -1.28
N ALA A 133 -22.81 -11.11 -1.37
CA ALA A 133 -21.81 -11.95 -2.02
C ALA A 133 -21.62 -11.57 -3.51
N ALA A 134 -22.73 -11.36 -4.23
CA ALA A 134 -22.69 -10.93 -5.64
C ALA A 134 -22.01 -9.56 -5.80
N ARG A 135 -22.30 -8.61 -4.90
CA ARG A 135 -21.65 -7.28 -4.92
C ARG A 135 -20.15 -7.38 -4.64
N ALA A 136 -19.72 -8.22 -3.71
CA ALA A 136 -18.30 -8.44 -3.43
C ALA A 136 -17.58 -9.06 -4.65
N VAL A 137 -18.15 -10.09 -5.26
CA VAL A 137 -17.62 -10.72 -6.48
C VAL A 137 -17.56 -9.73 -7.65
N TYR A 138 -18.60 -8.93 -7.84
CA TYR A 138 -18.64 -7.90 -8.86
C TYR A 138 -17.57 -6.82 -8.62
N GLY A 139 -17.42 -6.33 -7.40
CA GLY A 139 -16.39 -5.36 -7.01
C GLY A 139 -14.98 -5.90 -7.27
N PHE A 140 -14.73 -7.16 -6.91
CA PHE A 140 -13.47 -7.84 -7.20
C PHE A 140 -13.22 -7.95 -8.71
N GLY A 141 -14.23 -8.35 -9.47
CA GLY A 141 -14.15 -8.42 -10.94
C GLY A 141 -13.83 -7.07 -11.59
N ARG A 142 -14.45 -5.99 -11.09
CA ARG A 142 -14.10 -4.62 -11.53
C ARG A 142 -12.63 -4.29 -11.26
N PHE A 143 -12.14 -4.60 -10.08
CA PHE A 143 -10.74 -4.37 -9.73
C PHE A 143 -9.79 -5.11 -10.69
N VAL A 144 -10.06 -6.39 -10.96
CA VAL A 144 -9.31 -7.20 -11.94
C VAL A 144 -9.34 -6.59 -13.34
N THR A 145 -10.53 -6.11 -13.76
CA THR A 145 -10.70 -5.49 -15.09
C THR A 145 -9.91 -4.19 -15.20
N HIS A 146 -9.94 -3.33 -14.18
CA HIS A 146 -9.15 -2.10 -14.17
C HIS A 146 -7.65 -2.37 -14.26
N THR A 147 -7.16 -3.39 -13.56
CA THR A 147 -5.76 -3.82 -13.66
C THR A 147 -5.40 -4.30 -15.06
N ALA A 148 -6.27 -5.09 -15.71
CA ALA A 148 -6.04 -5.56 -17.07
C ALA A 148 -6.01 -4.39 -18.08
N LEU A 149 -6.88 -3.39 -17.90
CA LEU A 149 -6.89 -2.17 -18.71
C LEU A 149 -5.62 -1.33 -18.52
N GLY A 150 -5.10 -1.21 -17.30
CA GLY A 150 -3.81 -0.57 -17.03
C GLY A 150 -2.68 -1.20 -17.84
N ARG A 151 -2.62 -2.52 -17.88
CA ARG A 151 -1.64 -3.26 -18.70
C ARG A 151 -1.74 -3.03 -20.20
N LEU A 152 -2.97 -2.85 -20.72
CA LEU A 152 -3.15 -2.54 -22.13
C LEU A 152 -2.59 -1.15 -22.49
N ARG A 153 -2.63 -0.20 -21.56
CA ARG A 153 -1.97 1.11 -21.71
C ARG A 153 -0.45 0.97 -21.77
N GLU A 154 0.16 0.21 -20.85
CA GLU A 154 1.60 -0.09 -20.91
C GLU A 154 2.02 -0.70 -22.25
N ALA A 155 1.16 -1.56 -22.82
CA ALA A 155 1.38 -2.15 -24.12
C ALA A 155 1.16 -1.19 -25.32
N GLY A 156 0.92 0.12 -25.05
CA GLY A 156 0.75 1.15 -26.08
C GLY A 156 -0.65 1.20 -26.70
N VAL A 157 -1.65 0.60 -26.06
CA VAL A 157 -3.04 0.71 -26.54
C VAL A 157 -3.56 2.13 -26.29
N PRO A 158 -4.05 2.85 -27.32
CA PRO A 158 -4.49 4.23 -27.19
C PRO A 158 -5.58 4.42 -26.13
N ASP A 159 -5.51 5.50 -25.36
CA ASP A 159 -6.41 5.83 -24.23
C ASP A 159 -7.90 5.82 -24.61
N ARG A 160 -8.24 6.18 -25.84
CA ARG A 160 -9.61 6.10 -26.36
C ARG A 160 -10.23 4.70 -26.30
N TRP A 161 -9.41 3.64 -26.20
CA TRP A 161 -9.85 2.24 -26.12
C TRP A 161 -9.88 1.71 -24.69
N VAL A 162 -9.10 2.31 -23.80
CA VAL A 162 -8.88 1.82 -22.44
C VAL A 162 -9.64 2.64 -21.39
N GLY A 163 -10.13 3.84 -21.78
CA GLY A 163 -10.86 4.74 -20.88
C GLY A 163 -9.96 5.43 -19.83
N SER A 164 -10.38 6.57 -19.31
CA SER A 164 -9.62 7.45 -18.38
C SER A 164 -9.64 7.00 -16.90
N GLY A 165 -9.75 5.70 -16.62
CA GLY A 165 -10.03 5.19 -15.27
C GLY A 165 -8.86 5.24 -14.28
N PHE A 166 -7.61 5.40 -14.72
CA PHE A 166 -6.41 5.35 -13.85
C PHE A 166 -5.83 6.72 -13.48
N GLU A 167 -6.23 7.78 -14.17
CA GLU A 167 -5.66 9.12 -14.00
C GLU A 167 -6.53 10.01 -13.10
N ARG A 168 -6.88 9.57 -11.92
CA ARG A 168 -7.32 10.53 -10.90
C ARG A 168 -6.24 10.66 -9.84
N THR A 169 -5.19 11.41 -10.17
CA THR A 169 -4.37 12.07 -9.15
C THR A 169 -5.34 12.79 -8.22
N ARG A 170 -5.36 12.40 -6.96
CA ARG A 170 -6.20 13.10 -5.97
C ARG A 170 -5.60 14.47 -5.77
N THR A 171 -6.33 15.51 -6.12
CA THR A 171 -5.95 16.89 -5.81
C THR A 171 -6.32 17.22 -4.37
N TYR A 172 -5.36 17.69 -3.62
CA TYR A 172 -5.54 18.18 -2.26
C TYR A 172 -5.41 19.70 -2.24
N ASP A 173 -6.11 20.35 -1.31
CA ASP A 173 -5.91 21.78 -1.01
C ASP A 173 -4.62 22.00 -0.20
N CYS A 174 -3.58 21.26 -0.53
CA CYS A 174 -2.26 21.27 0.09
C CYS A 174 -1.21 21.16 -1.02
N ALA A 175 -0.48 22.25 -1.25
CA ALA A 175 0.52 22.29 -2.30
C ALA A 175 1.75 21.44 -1.92
N PRO A 176 2.44 20.80 -2.89
CA PRO A 176 3.74 20.15 -2.63
C PRO A 176 4.80 21.09 -2.06
N SER A 177 4.68 22.39 -2.33
CA SER A 177 5.57 23.45 -1.80
C SER A 177 5.16 24.00 -0.44
N ALA A 178 4.06 23.51 0.17
CA ALA A 178 3.66 23.89 1.53
C ALA A 178 4.72 23.42 2.55
N SER A 179 4.75 24.06 3.72
CA SER A 179 5.70 23.68 4.77
C SER A 179 5.43 22.25 5.27
N PRO A 180 6.44 21.55 5.82
CA PRO A 180 6.27 20.21 6.39
C PRO A 180 5.14 20.13 7.43
N ASP A 181 5.02 21.13 8.31
CA ASP A 181 3.97 21.21 9.32
C ASP A 181 2.58 21.35 8.70
N GLU A 182 2.43 22.19 7.67
CA GLU A 182 1.16 22.35 6.95
C GLU A 182 0.75 21.07 6.24
N GLN A 183 1.70 20.39 5.58
CA GLN A 183 1.45 19.11 4.92
C GLN A 183 1.03 18.03 5.93
N ALA A 184 1.72 17.90 7.06
CA ALA A 184 1.41 16.93 8.10
C ALA A 184 0.04 17.20 8.74
N ALA A 185 -0.26 18.46 9.06
CA ALA A 185 -1.54 18.86 9.63
C ALA A 185 -2.70 18.60 8.66
N HIS A 186 -2.51 18.92 7.37
CA HIS A 186 -3.52 18.70 6.33
C HIS A 186 -3.81 17.20 6.14
N GLU A 187 -2.78 16.36 6.04
CA GLU A 187 -2.94 14.90 5.93
C GLU A 187 -3.68 14.31 7.13
N SER A 188 -3.26 14.67 8.35
CA SER A 188 -3.91 14.22 9.58
C SER A 188 -5.39 14.61 9.61
N ALA A 189 -5.72 15.85 9.24
CA ALA A 189 -7.10 16.32 9.18
C ALA A 189 -7.91 15.57 8.09
N HIS A 190 -7.30 15.30 6.93
CA HIS A 190 -7.91 14.53 5.84
C HIS A 190 -8.25 13.11 6.28
N LEU A 191 -7.29 12.39 6.87
CA LEU A 191 -7.48 11.01 7.33
C LEU A 191 -8.48 10.92 8.48
N LYS A 192 -8.46 11.86 9.43
CA LYS A 192 -9.47 11.94 10.50
C LYS A 192 -10.89 12.16 9.95
N ARG A 193 -11.07 13.05 8.98
CA ARG A 193 -12.36 13.24 8.32
C ARG A 193 -12.83 11.97 7.62
N SER A 194 -11.94 11.33 6.85
CA SER A 194 -12.25 10.08 6.12
C SER A 194 -12.63 8.96 7.09
N SER A 195 -11.87 8.76 8.16
CA SER A 195 -12.16 7.74 9.17
C SER A 195 -13.44 8.02 9.95
N THR A 196 -13.75 9.29 10.25
CA THR A 196 -15.00 9.68 10.92
C THR A 196 -16.21 9.39 10.02
N LEU A 197 -16.12 9.71 8.73
CA LEU A 197 -17.18 9.39 7.77
C LEU A 197 -17.38 7.88 7.64
N LEU A 198 -16.30 7.11 7.51
CA LEU A 198 -16.38 5.65 7.43
C LEU A 198 -17.02 5.03 8.69
N ARG A 199 -16.69 5.55 9.88
CA ARG A 199 -17.31 5.08 11.14
C ARG A 199 -18.78 5.48 11.26
N ALA A 200 -19.16 6.68 10.74
CA ALA A 200 -20.52 7.16 10.80
C ALA A 200 -21.48 6.38 9.88
N PHE A 201 -20.97 5.85 8.77
CA PHE A 201 -21.77 5.19 7.73
C PHE A 201 -21.58 3.67 7.65
N ASP A 202 -20.84 3.05 8.55
CA ASP A 202 -20.51 1.62 8.59
C ASP A 202 -20.40 1.00 7.19
N PRO A 203 -19.18 0.77 6.64
CA PRO A 203 -19.01 0.35 5.25
C PRO A 203 -19.87 -0.87 4.93
N PRO A 204 -20.50 -0.93 3.75
CA PRO A 204 -21.27 -2.10 3.33
C PRO A 204 -20.47 -3.39 3.53
N GLN A 205 -21.12 -4.47 3.94
CA GLN A 205 -20.45 -5.75 4.20
C GLN A 205 -19.62 -6.21 2.99
N ALA A 206 -20.11 -5.99 1.77
CA ALA A 206 -19.36 -6.30 0.55
C ALA A 206 -18.01 -5.56 0.47
N THR A 207 -17.95 -4.30 0.89
CA THR A 207 -16.70 -3.51 0.94
C THR A 207 -15.75 -4.10 1.98
N ARG A 208 -16.24 -4.41 3.19
CA ARG A 208 -15.43 -5.04 4.23
C ARG A 208 -14.83 -6.39 3.78
N ILE A 209 -15.59 -7.20 3.06
CA ILE A 209 -15.10 -8.47 2.50
C ILE A 209 -13.99 -8.22 1.47
N LEU A 210 -14.13 -7.20 0.62
CA LEU A 210 -13.10 -6.84 -0.36
C LEU A 210 -11.83 -6.34 0.30
N ASP A 211 -11.94 -5.45 1.29
CA ASP A 211 -10.79 -4.92 2.04
C ASP A 211 -10.06 -6.05 2.78
N ALA A 212 -10.80 -6.91 3.50
CA ALA A 212 -10.23 -8.08 4.17
C ALA A 212 -9.55 -9.05 3.18
N THR A 213 -10.12 -9.21 1.97
CA THR A 213 -9.51 -10.02 0.91
C THR A 213 -8.17 -9.46 0.48
N ARG A 214 -8.10 -8.14 0.25
CA ARG A 214 -6.87 -7.45 -0.17
C ARG A 214 -5.82 -7.49 0.94
N GLU A 215 -6.18 -7.12 2.16
CA GLU A 215 -5.30 -7.11 3.33
C GLU A 215 -4.70 -8.48 3.62
N ARG A 216 -5.53 -9.52 3.60
CA ARG A 216 -5.06 -10.90 3.79
C ARG A 216 -4.17 -11.36 2.65
N PHE A 217 -4.48 -10.98 1.41
CA PHE A 217 -3.66 -11.32 0.26
C PHE A 217 -2.31 -10.61 0.33
N MET A 218 -2.29 -9.29 0.58
CA MET A 218 -1.07 -8.51 0.75
C MET A 218 -0.23 -9.01 1.93
N GLY A 219 -0.84 -9.24 3.09
CA GLY A 219 -0.15 -9.74 4.27
C GLY A 219 0.57 -11.07 4.04
N ARG A 220 -0.08 -12.03 3.39
CA ARG A 220 0.56 -13.31 3.01
C ARG A 220 1.72 -13.13 2.04
N ARG A 221 1.63 -12.18 1.13
CA ARG A 221 2.75 -11.89 0.22
C ARG A 221 3.92 -11.29 0.99
N LEU A 222 3.67 -10.33 1.87
CA LEU A 222 4.71 -9.76 2.73
C LEU A 222 5.35 -10.81 3.65
N ALA A 223 4.55 -11.71 4.23
CA ALA A 223 5.05 -12.83 5.03
C ALA A 223 5.91 -13.82 4.21
N ALA A 224 5.66 -13.95 2.92
CA ALA A 224 6.52 -14.75 2.04
C ALA A 224 7.82 -14.02 1.68
N LEU A 225 7.75 -12.73 1.36
CA LEU A 225 8.91 -11.91 0.97
C LEU A 225 9.92 -11.76 2.11
N ARG A 226 9.44 -11.57 3.36
CA ARG A 226 10.30 -11.42 4.53
C ARG A 226 11.20 -12.63 4.82
N LYS A 227 10.95 -13.77 4.22
CA LYS A 227 11.80 -14.96 4.33
C LYS A 227 13.09 -14.82 3.55
N GLU A 228 13.10 -13.96 2.54
CA GLU A 228 14.23 -13.77 1.64
C GLU A 228 15.03 -12.51 2.01
N SER A 229 14.34 -11.42 2.40
CA SER A 229 14.98 -10.14 2.70
C SER A 229 14.13 -9.23 3.60
N SER A 230 14.72 -8.13 4.09
CA SER A 230 13.98 -7.05 4.75
C SER A 230 13.00 -6.39 3.75
N VAL A 231 11.80 -6.05 4.25
CA VAL A 231 10.73 -5.52 3.39
C VAL A 231 10.26 -4.16 3.90
N VAL A 232 10.21 -3.18 3.00
CA VAL A 232 9.42 -1.96 3.18
C VAL A 232 8.20 -2.04 2.27
N ALA A 233 7.02 -1.92 2.84
CA ALA A 233 5.75 -1.96 2.11
C ALA A 233 5.06 -0.58 2.15
N VAL A 234 4.69 -0.02 1.00
CA VAL A 234 3.93 1.23 0.87
C VAL A 234 2.49 0.88 0.53
N VAL A 235 1.57 1.23 1.44
CA VAL A 235 0.14 0.84 1.35
C VAL A 235 -0.76 1.98 1.80
N GLY A 236 -2.02 1.99 1.35
CA GLY A 236 -3.01 2.94 1.83
C GLY A 236 -3.20 2.83 3.35
N TYR A 237 -3.27 3.99 4.03
CA TYR A 237 -3.38 4.07 5.49
C TYR A 237 -4.48 3.19 6.09
N GLY A 238 -5.61 3.05 5.38
CA GLY A 238 -6.74 2.22 5.82
C GLY A 238 -6.43 0.74 5.95
N HIS A 239 -5.37 0.24 5.31
CA HIS A 239 -5.00 -1.17 5.29
C HIS A 239 -3.93 -1.56 6.32
N LEU A 240 -3.33 -0.59 7.03
CA LEU A 240 -2.21 -0.83 7.95
C LEU A 240 -2.49 -1.94 8.97
N ASP A 241 -3.59 -1.82 9.70
CA ASP A 241 -3.90 -2.74 10.80
C ASP A 241 -4.28 -4.14 10.29
N GLY A 242 -5.02 -4.20 9.16
CA GLY A 242 -5.39 -5.47 8.53
C GLY A 242 -4.20 -6.21 7.95
N ILE A 243 -3.26 -5.50 7.32
CA ILE A 243 -2.03 -6.09 6.81
C ILE A 243 -1.13 -6.57 7.95
N GLU A 244 -0.94 -5.76 9.00
CA GLU A 244 -0.17 -6.17 10.17
C GLU A 244 -0.71 -7.47 10.78
N ALA A 245 -2.04 -7.53 10.99
CA ALA A 245 -2.69 -8.72 11.51
C ALA A 245 -2.48 -9.93 10.60
N ALA A 246 -2.59 -9.75 9.28
CA ALA A 246 -2.42 -10.83 8.31
C ALA A 246 -0.98 -11.35 8.24
N VAL A 247 0.05 -10.47 8.30
CA VAL A 247 1.46 -10.88 8.34
C VAL A 247 1.76 -11.67 9.61
N ARG A 248 1.27 -11.20 10.77
CA ARG A 248 1.47 -11.89 12.06
C ARG A 248 0.81 -13.26 12.10
N ALA A 249 -0.38 -13.40 11.51
CA ALA A 249 -1.09 -14.67 11.46
C ALA A 249 -0.41 -15.72 10.58
N ASP A 250 0.29 -15.31 9.54
CA ASP A 250 1.00 -16.23 8.61
C ASP A 250 2.41 -16.60 9.11
N SER A 251 2.89 -15.92 10.16
CA SER A 251 4.20 -16.15 10.81
C SER A 251 4.09 -17.01 12.09
N ALA A 252 2.88 -17.40 12.51
CA ALA A 252 2.59 -18.24 13.67
C ALA A 252 2.39 -19.71 13.25
#